data_6fbf3b47d643435101c3b542c03174ac
#
_entry.id   6fbf3b47d643435101c3b542c03174ac
#
_cell.length_a   1.000
_cell.length_b   1.000
_cell.length_c   1.000
_cell.angle_alpha   90.00
_cell.angle_beta   90.00
_cell.angle_gamma   90.00
#
_symmetry.space_group_name_H-M   'P 1'
#
loop_
_entity.id
_entity.type
_entity.pdbx_description
1 polymer ?
#
loop_
_entity_poly.entity_id
_entity_poly.type
_entity_poly.pdbx_seq_one_letter_code
_entity_poly.pdbx_strand_id
1 'polypeptide(L)'
;MAKAKKTVFFCQSCGYESAKWSGQCPACHEWNTFVEEVLDDGRRSGKRDNTATRPVPLSEITSSQDQRIGTGMEELDRVLGGGIVTGSLVLVGGDPGIGKSTLLLQVCQKLSERHIQVLYVSGEESLQQIKIRADRIGPFTMICRFSVRPIWRIFAVLLRRKNRR
;
A
#
# COMPACT_ATOMS: atom_id res chain seq x y z
N MET A 1 17.73 30.98 9.40
CA MET A 1 18.76 30.30 8.60
C MET A 1 18.14 29.04 8.00
N ALA A 2 17.92 29.01 6.69
CA ALA A 2 17.33 27.86 5.99
C ALA A 2 18.33 26.70 6.00
N LYS A 3 17.94 25.54 6.57
CA LYS A 3 18.75 24.31 6.53
C LYS A 3 18.77 23.76 5.10
N ALA A 4 19.97 23.48 4.60
CA ALA A 4 20.20 22.91 3.30
C ALA A 4 19.51 21.53 3.17
N LYS A 5 18.72 21.33 2.13
CA LYS A 5 18.16 20.03 1.74
C LYS A 5 19.31 19.14 1.34
N LYS A 6 19.40 17.95 1.92
CA LYS A 6 20.43 16.98 1.56
C LYS A 6 19.94 16.17 0.36
N THR A 7 20.58 16.35 -0.77
CA THR A 7 20.32 15.59 -1.98
C THR A 7 21.20 14.35 -2.00
N VAL A 8 20.60 13.20 -2.33
CA VAL A 8 21.29 11.91 -2.51
C VAL A 8 20.91 11.34 -3.87
N PHE A 9 21.86 10.68 -4.51
CA PHE A 9 21.68 10.07 -5.83
C PHE A 9 21.69 8.55 -5.70
N PHE A 10 20.65 7.89 -6.23
CA PHE A 10 20.51 6.43 -6.20
C PHE A 10 20.66 5.84 -7.59
N CYS A 11 21.45 4.78 -7.70
CA CYS A 11 21.50 3.99 -8.91
C CYS A 11 20.25 3.12 -9.06
N GLN A 12 19.51 3.26 -10.16
CA GLN A 12 18.29 2.48 -10.43
C GLN A 12 18.54 0.99 -10.66
N SER A 13 19.75 0.62 -11.10
CA SER A 13 20.08 -0.77 -11.42
C SER A 13 20.54 -1.59 -10.21
N CYS A 14 21.30 -0.99 -9.29
CA CYS A 14 21.88 -1.74 -8.16
C CYS A 14 21.57 -1.15 -6.78
N GLY A 15 20.89 0.02 -6.69
CA GLY A 15 20.57 0.67 -5.42
C GLY A 15 21.74 1.37 -4.73
N TYR A 16 22.90 1.51 -5.39
CA TYR A 16 24.06 2.20 -4.81
C TYR A 16 23.74 3.68 -4.56
N GLU A 17 24.09 4.18 -3.36
CA GLU A 17 23.86 5.56 -2.94
C GLU A 17 25.13 6.40 -3.09
N SER A 18 24.99 7.61 -3.64
CA SER A 18 26.09 8.58 -3.77
C SER A 18 25.62 9.97 -3.35
N ALA A 19 26.53 10.73 -2.72
CA ALA A 19 26.30 12.14 -2.39
C ALA A 19 26.43 13.08 -3.61
N LYS A 20 26.97 12.56 -4.72
CA LYS A 20 27.18 13.31 -5.96
C LYS A 20 26.71 12.50 -7.16
N TRP A 21 26.18 13.19 -8.14
CA TRP A 21 25.84 12.56 -9.42
C TRP A 21 27.12 12.10 -10.14
N SER A 22 27.09 10.90 -10.68
CA SER A 22 28.16 10.32 -11.51
C SER A 22 27.54 9.76 -12.78
N GLY A 23 28.19 9.97 -13.92
CA GLY A 23 27.72 9.41 -15.19
C GLY A 23 27.75 7.89 -15.23
N GLN A 24 28.64 7.26 -14.47
CA GLN A 24 28.77 5.81 -14.35
C GLN A 24 28.66 5.41 -12.88
N CYS A 25 27.89 4.37 -12.58
CA CYS A 25 27.79 3.81 -11.23
C CYS A 25 29.08 3.07 -10.84
N PRO A 26 29.73 3.39 -9.70
CA PRO A 26 30.95 2.73 -9.29
C PRO A 26 30.71 1.27 -8.81
N ALA A 27 29.47 0.89 -8.51
CA ALA A 27 29.15 -0.44 -8.03
C ALA A 27 28.77 -1.41 -9.17
N CYS A 28 27.93 -1.01 -10.12
CA CYS A 28 27.47 -1.88 -11.22
C CYS A 28 28.04 -1.49 -12.59
N HIS A 29 28.80 -0.39 -12.68
CA HIS A 29 29.42 0.14 -13.89
C HIS A 29 28.45 0.51 -15.02
N GLU A 30 27.14 0.60 -14.76
CA GLU A 30 26.16 1.07 -15.72
C GLU A 30 26.17 2.61 -15.84
N TRP A 31 25.84 3.09 -17.05
CA TRP A 31 25.83 4.51 -17.36
C TRP A 31 24.43 5.13 -17.21
N ASN A 32 24.40 6.40 -16.76
CA ASN A 32 23.17 7.21 -16.64
C ASN A 32 22.06 6.58 -15.80
N THR A 33 22.44 5.85 -14.74
CA THR A 33 21.49 5.14 -13.86
C THR A 33 21.19 5.88 -12.56
N PHE A 34 21.83 7.03 -12.30
CA PHE A 34 21.59 7.82 -11.10
C PHE A 34 20.38 8.72 -11.22
N VAL A 35 19.51 8.64 -10.21
CA VAL A 35 18.33 9.51 -10.02
C VAL A 35 18.53 10.32 -8.76
N GLU A 36 18.22 11.61 -8.83
CA GLU A 36 18.26 12.54 -7.72
C GLU A 36 17.05 12.34 -6.80
N GLU A 37 17.30 12.13 -5.51
CA GLU A 37 16.27 12.10 -4.49
C GLU A 37 16.60 13.11 -3.40
N VAL A 38 15.69 14.05 -3.18
CA VAL A 38 15.80 15.07 -2.13
C VAL A 38 15.30 14.46 -0.83
N LEU A 39 16.22 14.11 0.06
CA LEU A 39 15.88 13.71 1.41
C LEU A 39 15.41 14.96 2.18
N ASP A 40 14.09 15.10 2.30
CA ASP A 40 13.52 16.09 3.21
C ASP A 40 13.74 15.56 4.63
N ASP A 41 14.65 16.16 5.39
CA ASP A 41 14.87 15.92 6.83
C ASP A 41 13.64 16.42 7.62
N GLY A 42 12.47 16.04 7.17
CA GLY A 42 11.24 16.16 7.92
C GLY A 42 11.40 15.37 9.20
N ARG A 43 11.85 16.03 10.28
CA ARG A 43 11.74 15.51 11.63
C ARG A 43 10.34 14.96 11.80
N ARG A 44 10.18 13.65 11.57
CA ARG A 44 9.08 12.90 12.15
C ARG A 44 9.25 12.98 13.67
N SER A 45 8.73 14.05 14.26
CA SER A 45 8.37 14.12 15.65
C SER A 45 7.15 13.21 15.89
N GLY A 46 7.20 11.99 15.40
CA GLY A 46 6.40 10.90 15.91
C GLY A 46 7.28 10.24 16.94
N LYS A 47 6.84 10.18 18.20
CA LYS A 47 7.35 9.24 19.18
C LYS A 47 7.54 7.91 18.44
N ARG A 48 8.77 7.62 18.03
CA ARG A 48 9.18 6.24 17.84
C ARG A 48 9.08 5.67 19.24
N ASP A 49 8.07 4.86 19.49
CA ASP A 49 8.17 3.89 20.56
C ASP A 49 9.39 3.03 20.22
N ASN A 50 10.55 3.52 20.64
CA ASN A 50 11.78 2.77 20.71
C ASN A 50 11.65 1.74 21.88
N THR A 51 10.57 0.99 21.87
CA THR A 51 10.62 -0.34 22.42
C THR A 51 11.47 -1.11 21.42
N ALA A 52 12.81 -1.04 21.62
CA ALA A 52 13.68 -2.06 21.08
C ALA A 52 13.06 -3.38 21.50
N THR A 53 12.32 -4.00 20.59
CA THR A 53 11.67 -5.27 20.82
C THR A 53 12.80 -6.26 21.07
N ARG A 54 13.06 -6.56 22.35
CA ARG A 54 13.96 -7.66 22.71
C ARG A 54 13.40 -8.91 22.03
N PRO A 55 14.24 -9.74 21.41
CA PRO A 55 13.79 -11.02 20.90
C PRO A 55 13.09 -11.78 22.02
N VAL A 56 11.81 -12.11 21.83
CA VAL A 56 11.03 -12.92 22.77
C VAL A 56 10.87 -14.31 22.18
N PRO A 57 10.96 -15.37 23.02
CA PRO A 57 10.65 -16.73 22.59
C PRO A 57 9.22 -16.82 22.05
N LEU A 58 9.00 -17.64 21.02
CA LEU A 58 7.67 -17.83 20.43
C LEU A 58 6.63 -18.28 21.47
N SER A 59 7.04 -19.04 22.48
CA SER A 59 6.19 -19.50 23.58
C SER A 59 5.65 -18.39 24.48
N GLU A 60 6.29 -17.21 24.48
CA GLU A 60 5.84 -16.05 25.27
C GLU A 60 4.93 -15.12 24.44
N ILE A 61 4.82 -15.36 23.14
CA ILE A 61 3.95 -14.60 22.26
C ILE A 61 2.53 -15.17 22.42
N THR A 62 1.71 -14.50 23.21
CA THR A 62 0.27 -14.78 23.19
C THR A 62 -0.30 -14.31 21.86
N SER A 63 -0.76 -15.24 21.02
CA SER A 63 -1.58 -14.90 19.87
C SER A 63 -2.87 -14.27 20.40
N SER A 64 -2.94 -12.93 20.46
CA SER A 64 -4.23 -12.28 20.46
C SER A 64 -4.94 -12.83 19.23
N GLN A 65 -6.18 -13.36 19.40
CA GLN A 65 -6.97 -13.81 18.25
C GLN A 65 -6.91 -12.68 17.22
N ASP A 66 -6.18 -12.92 16.15
CA ASP A 66 -6.01 -11.93 15.09
C ASP A 66 -7.40 -11.50 14.68
N GLN A 67 -7.75 -10.22 14.88
CA GLN A 67 -9.03 -9.69 14.45
C GLN A 67 -9.08 -9.80 12.94
N ARG A 68 -9.72 -10.85 12.46
CA ARG A 68 -9.92 -11.09 11.04
C ARG A 68 -11.17 -10.38 10.58
N ILE A 69 -11.05 -9.72 9.46
CA ILE A 69 -12.16 -9.06 8.78
C ILE A 69 -12.63 -10.02 7.70
N GLY A 70 -13.78 -10.68 7.90
CA GLY A 70 -14.37 -11.51 6.85
C GLY A 70 -14.70 -10.66 5.63
N THR A 71 -14.41 -11.18 4.44
CA THR A 71 -14.67 -10.48 3.18
C THR A 71 -16.14 -10.50 2.78
N GLY A 72 -16.94 -11.39 3.39
CA GLY A 72 -18.32 -11.68 3.00
C GLY A 72 -18.43 -12.66 1.83
N MET A 73 -17.31 -13.31 1.45
CA MET A 73 -17.23 -14.35 0.43
C MET A 73 -16.58 -15.58 1.06
N GLU A 74 -17.37 -16.64 1.30
CA GLU A 74 -16.95 -17.83 2.05
C GLU A 74 -15.69 -18.48 1.48
N GLU A 75 -15.61 -18.64 0.16
CA GLU A 75 -14.45 -19.24 -0.50
C GLU A 75 -13.19 -18.39 -0.34
N LEU A 76 -13.31 -17.07 -0.44
CA LEU A 76 -12.18 -16.18 -0.24
C LEU A 76 -11.74 -16.17 1.23
N ASP A 77 -12.70 -16.14 2.16
CA ASP A 77 -12.41 -16.20 3.59
C ASP A 77 -11.74 -17.53 3.95
N ARG A 78 -12.17 -18.66 3.34
CA ARG A 78 -11.53 -19.95 3.49
C ARG A 78 -10.07 -19.93 3.03
N VAL A 79 -9.79 -19.35 1.87
CA VAL A 79 -8.42 -19.22 1.32
C VAL A 79 -7.55 -18.33 2.21
N LEU A 80 -8.14 -17.27 2.79
CA LEU A 80 -7.48 -16.34 3.70
C LEU A 80 -7.37 -16.87 5.14
N GLY A 81 -7.85 -18.09 5.42
CA GLY A 81 -7.81 -18.67 6.76
C GLY A 81 -8.78 -18.02 7.74
N GLY A 82 -9.96 -17.58 7.25
CA GLY A 82 -11.03 -16.98 8.05
C GLY A 82 -11.19 -15.46 7.85
N GLY A 83 -10.55 -14.87 6.84
CA GLY A 83 -10.67 -13.47 6.50
C GLY A 83 -9.35 -12.70 6.49
N ILE A 84 -9.42 -11.41 6.21
CA ILE A 84 -8.27 -10.51 6.11
C ILE A 84 -7.75 -10.17 7.51
N VAL A 85 -6.48 -10.43 7.77
CA VAL A 85 -5.82 -10.03 9.02
C VAL A 85 -5.53 -8.54 9.00
N THR A 86 -5.83 -7.83 10.08
CA THR A 86 -5.57 -6.39 10.18
C THR A 86 -4.08 -6.10 10.00
N GLY A 87 -3.74 -5.20 9.09
CA GLY A 87 -2.36 -4.83 8.76
C GLY A 87 -1.66 -5.76 7.77
N SER A 88 -2.33 -6.84 7.29
CA SER A 88 -1.78 -7.71 6.26
C SER A 88 -1.84 -7.09 4.87
N LEU A 89 -0.97 -7.60 3.98
CA LEU A 89 -0.99 -7.33 2.55
C LEU A 89 -1.36 -8.63 1.82
N VAL A 90 -2.43 -8.57 1.02
CA VAL A 90 -2.89 -9.71 0.21
C VAL A 90 -2.62 -9.41 -1.26
N LEU A 91 -1.88 -10.29 -1.94
CA LEU A 91 -1.63 -10.21 -3.38
C LEU A 91 -2.58 -11.15 -4.13
N VAL A 92 -3.36 -10.59 -5.06
CA VAL A 92 -4.24 -11.36 -5.96
C VAL A 92 -3.58 -11.42 -7.34
N GLY A 93 -2.97 -12.55 -7.68
CA GLY A 93 -2.33 -12.82 -8.96
C GLY A 93 -3.22 -13.60 -9.92
N GLY A 94 -2.83 -13.65 -11.20
CA GLY A 94 -3.49 -14.45 -12.24
C GLY A 94 -3.45 -13.77 -13.61
N ASP A 95 -3.86 -14.49 -14.65
CA ASP A 95 -3.82 -14.03 -16.04
C ASP A 95 -4.72 -12.83 -16.31
N PRO A 96 -4.42 -12.02 -17.33
CA PRO A 96 -5.32 -10.96 -17.79
C PRO A 96 -6.71 -11.52 -18.10
N GLY A 97 -7.77 -10.82 -17.68
CA GLY A 97 -9.16 -11.21 -17.96
C GLY A 97 -9.77 -12.25 -17.01
N ILE A 98 -9.01 -12.92 -16.11
CA ILE A 98 -9.52 -13.96 -15.21
C ILE A 98 -10.54 -13.45 -14.15
N GLY A 99 -10.75 -12.15 -14.06
CA GLY A 99 -11.73 -11.59 -13.13
C GLY A 99 -11.19 -10.96 -11.84
N LYS A 100 -9.86 -10.76 -11.70
CA LYS A 100 -9.24 -10.16 -10.49
C LYS A 100 -9.91 -8.85 -10.04
N SER A 101 -10.07 -7.90 -10.96
CA SER A 101 -10.70 -6.61 -10.66
C SER A 101 -12.17 -6.74 -10.29
N THR A 102 -12.89 -7.72 -10.86
CA THR A 102 -14.28 -8.02 -10.51
C THR A 102 -14.36 -8.60 -9.10
N LEU A 103 -13.50 -9.54 -8.76
CA LEU A 103 -13.39 -10.11 -7.42
C LEU A 103 -13.13 -9.01 -6.38
N LEU A 104 -12.16 -8.12 -6.64
CA LEU A 104 -11.84 -7.02 -5.72
C LEU A 104 -13.01 -6.05 -5.56
N LEU A 105 -13.75 -5.73 -6.61
CA LEU A 105 -14.97 -4.91 -6.52
C LEU A 105 -16.06 -5.59 -5.69
N GLN A 106 -16.27 -6.91 -5.84
CA GLN A 106 -17.22 -7.66 -5.03
C GLN A 106 -16.85 -7.64 -3.55
N VAL A 107 -15.56 -7.83 -3.23
CA VAL A 107 -15.05 -7.69 -1.85
C VAL A 107 -15.33 -6.30 -1.31
N CYS A 108 -15.04 -5.25 -2.09
CA CYS A 108 -15.30 -3.87 -1.69
C CYS A 108 -16.80 -3.64 -1.41
N GLN A 109 -17.70 -4.19 -2.24
CA GLN A 109 -19.14 -4.11 -2.04
C GLN A 109 -19.52 -4.77 -0.71
N LYS A 110 -19.13 -6.04 -0.51
CA LYS A 110 -19.46 -6.81 0.70
C LYS A 110 -18.95 -6.15 1.99
N LEU A 111 -17.73 -5.63 1.98
CA LEU A 111 -17.20 -4.88 3.11
C LEU A 111 -17.98 -3.58 3.36
N SER A 112 -18.37 -2.87 2.30
CA SER A 112 -19.14 -1.63 2.43
C SER A 112 -20.55 -1.86 2.95
N GLU A 113 -21.21 -2.98 2.62
CA GLU A 113 -22.50 -3.41 3.19
C GLU A 113 -22.41 -3.60 4.72
N ARG A 114 -21.24 -4.01 5.21
CA ARG A 114 -20.95 -4.18 6.64
C ARG A 114 -20.42 -2.90 7.31
N HIS A 115 -20.57 -1.76 6.69
CA HIS A 115 -20.12 -0.45 7.18
C HIS A 115 -18.59 -0.34 7.39
N ILE A 116 -17.80 -1.18 6.74
CA ILE A 116 -16.34 -1.10 6.74
C ILE A 116 -15.92 -0.10 5.67
N GLN A 117 -15.08 0.87 6.05
CA GLN A 117 -14.54 1.85 5.11
C GLN A 117 -13.59 1.21 4.11
N VAL A 118 -13.87 1.37 2.83
CA VAL A 118 -13.08 0.81 1.75
C VAL A 118 -12.61 1.93 0.83
N LEU A 119 -11.35 1.86 0.41
CA LEU A 119 -10.80 2.68 -0.65
C LEU A 119 -10.32 1.78 -1.78
N TYR A 120 -10.96 1.88 -2.94
CA TYR A 120 -10.53 1.23 -4.17
C TYR A 120 -9.68 2.19 -5.00
N VAL A 121 -8.46 1.78 -5.33
CA VAL A 121 -7.53 2.58 -6.13
C VAL A 121 -7.20 1.81 -7.41
N SER A 122 -7.48 2.42 -8.56
CA SER A 122 -7.10 1.87 -9.87
C SER A 122 -5.97 2.69 -10.49
N GLY A 123 -4.97 1.99 -11.04
CA GLY A 123 -3.91 2.57 -11.86
C GLY A 123 -4.15 2.46 -13.36
N GLU A 124 -5.08 1.62 -13.78
CA GLU A 124 -5.29 1.26 -15.19
C GLU A 124 -6.65 1.70 -15.73
N GLU A 125 -7.71 1.63 -14.90
CA GLU A 125 -9.07 1.90 -15.33
C GLU A 125 -9.54 3.30 -14.92
N SER A 126 -10.32 3.95 -15.78
CA SER A 126 -11.00 5.21 -15.46
C SER A 126 -12.15 5.00 -14.45
N LEU A 127 -12.56 6.06 -13.75
CA LEU A 127 -13.71 6.00 -12.84
C LEU A 127 -15.00 5.56 -13.56
N GLN A 128 -15.18 5.94 -14.83
CA GLN A 128 -16.34 5.55 -15.63
C GLN A 128 -16.35 4.05 -15.91
N GLN A 129 -15.21 3.46 -16.27
CA GLN A 129 -15.09 2.02 -16.50
C GLN A 129 -15.35 1.23 -15.21
N ILE A 130 -14.80 1.70 -14.09
CA ILE A 130 -15.07 1.11 -12.77
C ILE A 130 -16.56 1.20 -12.43
N LYS A 131 -17.20 2.36 -12.68
CA LYS A 131 -18.62 2.56 -12.44
C LYS A 131 -19.50 1.58 -13.23
N ILE A 132 -19.28 1.43 -14.54
CA ILE A 132 -20.01 0.48 -15.40
C ILE A 132 -19.87 -0.96 -14.87
N ARG A 133 -18.69 -1.34 -14.38
CA ARG A 133 -18.47 -2.66 -13.80
C ARG A 133 -19.12 -2.81 -12.44
N ALA A 134 -19.05 -1.80 -11.60
CA ALA A 134 -19.68 -1.78 -10.28
C ALA A 134 -21.21 -1.91 -10.38
N ASP A 135 -21.84 -1.25 -11.35
CA ASP A 135 -23.31 -1.32 -11.57
C ASP A 135 -23.79 -2.74 -11.94
N ARG A 136 -22.91 -3.57 -12.51
CA ARG A 136 -23.22 -4.99 -12.79
C ARG A 136 -23.13 -5.88 -11.55
N ILE A 137 -22.38 -5.47 -10.55
CA ILE A 137 -22.18 -6.21 -9.31
C ILE A 137 -23.32 -5.92 -8.35
N GLY A 138 -23.76 -4.66 -8.26
CA GLY A 138 -24.85 -4.24 -7.40
C GLY A 138 -24.59 -2.87 -6.73
N PRO A 139 -25.44 -2.49 -5.78
CA PRO A 139 -25.31 -1.21 -5.11
C PRO A 139 -24.07 -1.16 -4.19
N PHE A 140 -23.40 -0.01 -4.18
CA PHE A 140 -22.30 0.31 -3.26
C PHE A 140 -22.77 1.38 -2.28
N THR A 141 -22.36 1.25 -1.03
CA THR A 141 -22.65 2.27 -0.01
C THR A 141 -21.67 3.46 -0.14
N MET A 142 -22.02 4.62 0.42
CA MET A 142 -21.18 5.83 0.40
C MET A 142 -19.83 5.67 1.11
N ILE A 143 -19.65 4.59 1.85
CA ILE A 143 -18.42 4.28 2.60
C ILE A 143 -17.34 3.74 1.66
N CYS A 144 -17.72 3.19 0.51
CA CYS A 144 -16.79 2.75 -0.51
C CYS A 144 -16.37 3.95 -1.37
N ARG A 145 -15.08 4.29 -1.34
CA ARG A 145 -14.50 5.40 -2.10
C ARG A 145 -13.63 4.86 -3.21
N PHE A 146 -13.68 5.53 -4.36
CA PHE A 146 -12.91 5.17 -5.54
C PHE A 146 -11.95 6.29 -5.91
N SER A 147 -10.75 5.92 -6.33
CA SER A 147 -9.75 6.85 -6.82
C SER A 147 -8.99 6.27 -8.01
N VAL A 148 -8.66 7.13 -8.96
CA VAL A 148 -7.85 6.80 -10.14
C VAL A 148 -6.64 7.72 -10.12
N ARG A 149 -5.48 7.22 -9.71
CA ARG A 149 -4.21 7.96 -9.77
C ARG A 149 -3.02 7.01 -9.69
N PRO A 150 -1.83 7.43 -10.15
CA PRO A 150 -0.60 6.67 -9.92
C PRO A 150 -0.43 6.38 -8.44
N ILE A 151 -0.35 5.13 -8.11
CA ILE A 151 -0.53 4.52 -6.78
C ILE A 151 0.31 5.18 -5.69
N TRP A 152 1.57 5.53 -5.95
CA TRP A 152 2.50 6.03 -4.94
C TRP A 152 2.15 7.44 -4.39
N ARG A 153 1.51 8.32 -5.18
CA ARG A 153 1.05 9.63 -4.68
C ARG A 153 -0.13 9.55 -3.70
N ILE A 154 -0.97 8.54 -3.84
CA ILE A 154 -2.14 8.34 -2.96
C ILE A 154 -1.70 7.80 -1.60
N PHE A 155 -0.78 6.86 -1.55
CA PHE A 155 -0.23 6.35 -0.30
C PHE A 155 0.40 7.46 0.55
N ALA A 156 1.16 8.36 -0.07
CA ALA A 156 1.78 9.49 0.63
C ALA A 156 0.75 10.47 1.24
N VAL A 157 -0.37 10.70 0.59
CA VAL A 157 -1.44 11.62 1.07
C VAL A 157 -2.30 10.96 2.15
N LEU A 158 -2.64 9.68 2.00
CA LEU A 158 -3.48 8.94 2.96
C LEU A 158 -2.75 8.68 4.27
N LEU A 159 -1.46 8.33 4.22
CA LEU A 159 -0.62 8.18 5.41
C LEU A 159 -0.47 9.50 6.18
N ARG A 160 -0.40 10.65 5.48
CA ARG A 160 -0.35 11.96 6.12
C ARG A 160 -1.67 12.36 6.81
N ARG A 161 -2.83 11.90 6.32
CA ARG A 161 -4.14 12.21 6.95
C ARG A 161 -4.44 11.36 8.17
N LYS A 162 -3.96 10.12 8.24
CA LYS A 162 -4.19 9.23 9.39
C LYS A 162 -3.39 9.66 10.63
N ASN A 163 -2.31 10.44 10.45
CA ASN A 163 -1.48 10.96 11.56
C ASN A 163 -1.95 12.32 12.12
N ARG A 164 -3.14 12.83 11.73
CA ARG A 164 -3.70 14.08 12.23
C ARG A 164 -4.98 13.91 13.06
N ARG A 165 -5.22 12.72 13.58
CA ARG A 165 -6.27 12.47 14.58
C ARG A 165 -5.65 11.91 15.84
#